data_1adc966c9e9a097883312454d11aece2
#
_entry.id   1adc966c9e9a097883312454d11aece2
#
_cell.length_a   1.000
_cell.length_b   1.000
_cell.length_c   1.000
_cell.angle_alpha   90.00
_cell.angle_beta   90.00
_cell.angle_gamma   90.00
#
_symmetry.space_group_name_H-M   'P 1'
#
loop_
_entity.id
_entity.type
_entity.pdbx_description
1 polymer ?
#
loop_
_entity_poly.entity_id
_entity_poly.type
_entity_poly.pdbx_seq_one_letter_code
_entity_poly.pdbx_strand_id
1 'polypeptide(L)'
;MPPISSRFFNVASKDDCLSEDPYKAELERVLATLEPCNFKINNYPQIVFICGGEIEQKSYEDAKAIPASLRERILISLAREHSEIERNCVVAESFKDYFQKGNYKNLLEFESDIANIASLIVVCLESAGSLVEFGIFTSHEKTIKKLQVFVPQEFYNNVHDEQDSFIKLGPLAELESMRDDAVLVYPFPNKDKLLYEDIDVIIGDITARLSEEHAQTDFDRNNSGHLAFLIHDLISLAYPIKIPEIELCIKQLGINSLDERRISSLIYLLKKTRHIGIEKYSGTDYLYPLNHKLNRIVFGKSREGANKSLI
;
A
#
# COMPACT_ATOMS: atom_id res chain seq x y z
N MET A 1 -26.21 5.05 6.15
CA MET A 1 -25.27 4.82 7.26
C MET A 1 -25.85 5.51 8.48
N PRO A 2 -25.98 4.86 9.65
CA PRO A 2 -26.31 5.59 10.87
C PRO A 2 -25.11 6.47 11.24
N PRO A 3 -25.33 7.68 11.73
CA PRO A 3 -24.26 8.60 12.09
C PRO A 3 -23.42 8.01 13.24
N ILE A 4 -22.12 8.11 13.09
CA ILE A 4 -21.08 7.68 14.04
C ILE A 4 -21.29 8.29 15.45
N SER A 5 -22.09 9.37 15.54
CA SER A 5 -22.39 10.10 16.77
C SER A 5 -23.05 9.29 17.91
N SER A 6 -23.67 8.15 17.63
CA SER A 6 -24.35 7.38 18.68
C SER A 6 -23.47 6.47 19.54
N ARG A 7 -22.20 6.25 19.17
CA ARG A 7 -21.26 5.44 19.96
C ARG A 7 -20.32 6.27 20.86
N PHE A 8 -20.24 7.59 20.65
CA PHE A 8 -19.31 8.47 21.37
C PHE A 8 -19.80 8.96 22.75
N PHE A 9 -21.02 8.65 23.16
CA PHE A 9 -21.65 9.34 24.29
C PHE A 9 -21.37 8.78 25.69
N ASN A 10 -20.44 7.83 25.87
CA ASN A 10 -20.14 7.28 27.19
C ASN A 10 -18.63 7.20 27.53
N VAL A 11 -17.86 8.23 27.23
CA VAL A 11 -16.46 8.28 27.72
C VAL A 11 -16.29 9.51 28.59
N ALA A 12 -16.40 9.28 29.90
CA ALA A 12 -15.96 10.23 30.94
C ALA A 12 -14.43 10.24 31.02
N SER A 13 -13.90 11.40 31.34
CA SER A 13 -12.53 11.84 31.46
C SER A 13 -11.62 10.96 32.31
N LYS A 14 -10.34 10.92 31.88
CA LYS A 14 -9.07 10.69 32.56
C LYS A 14 -8.54 9.27 32.71
N ASP A 15 -7.28 9.23 32.27
CA ASP A 15 -6.19 8.30 32.56
C ASP A 15 -6.28 6.87 31.95
N ASP A 16 -5.67 6.76 30.80
CA ASP A 16 -4.81 5.75 30.22
C ASP A 16 -4.79 4.35 30.83
N CYS A 17 -5.89 3.63 30.67
CA CYS A 17 -5.84 2.18 30.69
C CYS A 17 -6.94 1.65 29.78
N LEU A 18 -6.62 0.74 28.85
CA LEU A 18 -7.60 -0.06 28.12
C LEU A 18 -8.55 -0.79 29.10
N SER A 19 -8.15 -0.89 30.39
CA SER A 19 -8.83 -1.59 31.47
C SER A 19 -10.20 -1.01 31.89
N GLU A 20 -10.57 0.23 31.50
CA GLU A 20 -11.85 0.82 31.86
C GLU A 20 -12.98 0.40 30.88
N ASP A 21 -12.64 -0.01 29.64
CA ASP A 21 -13.57 -0.58 28.69
C ASP A 21 -13.49 -2.11 28.75
N PRO A 22 -14.54 -2.82 29.22
CA PRO A 22 -14.53 -4.27 29.34
C PRO A 22 -14.20 -4.99 28.04
N TYR A 23 -14.60 -4.44 26.90
CA TYR A 23 -14.28 -4.99 25.58
C TYR A 23 -12.78 -4.90 25.26
N LYS A 24 -12.18 -3.73 25.53
CA LYS A 24 -10.74 -3.53 25.31
C LYS A 24 -9.88 -4.37 26.25
N ALA A 25 -10.30 -4.51 27.51
CA ALA A 25 -9.62 -5.40 28.46
C ALA A 25 -9.69 -6.88 28.04
N GLU A 26 -10.80 -7.32 27.47
CA GLU A 26 -10.90 -8.68 26.91
C GLU A 26 -10.02 -8.82 25.67
N LEU A 27 -9.98 -7.84 24.78
CA LEU A 27 -9.10 -7.82 23.62
C LEU A 27 -7.63 -7.96 24.03
N GLU A 28 -7.16 -7.20 25.02
CA GLU A 28 -5.79 -7.32 25.56
C GLU A 28 -5.50 -8.75 26.04
N ARG A 29 -6.42 -9.33 26.81
CA ARG A 29 -6.28 -10.70 27.28
C ARG A 29 -6.15 -11.71 26.14
N VAL A 30 -6.97 -11.55 25.11
CA VAL A 30 -6.91 -12.43 23.94
C VAL A 30 -5.60 -12.23 23.18
N LEU A 31 -5.19 -10.99 22.92
CA LEU A 31 -3.93 -10.68 22.22
C LEU A 31 -2.71 -11.26 22.93
N ALA A 32 -2.67 -11.24 24.27
CA ALA A 32 -1.59 -11.83 25.06
C ALA A 32 -1.46 -13.35 24.91
N THR A 33 -2.50 -14.04 24.42
CA THR A 33 -2.47 -15.50 24.15
C THR A 33 -2.03 -15.84 22.74
N LEU A 34 -1.95 -14.85 21.83
CA LEU A 34 -1.64 -15.08 20.43
C LEU A 34 -0.12 -15.08 20.17
N GLU A 35 0.28 -15.78 19.14
CA GLU A 35 1.66 -15.85 18.69
C GLU A 35 1.76 -15.34 17.25
N PRO A 36 2.43 -14.21 16.99
CA PRO A 36 2.54 -13.64 15.64
C PRO A 36 3.20 -14.57 14.61
N CYS A 37 3.99 -15.56 15.04
CA CYS A 37 4.53 -16.57 14.12
C CYS A 37 3.45 -17.49 13.51
N ASN A 38 2.25 -17.53 14.09
CA ASN A 38 1.11 -18.29 13.59
C ASN A 38 0.18 -17.45 12.71
N PHE A 39 0.46 -16.15 12.56
CA PHE A 39 -0.39 -15.26 11.76
C PHE A 39 -0.16 -15.48 10.27
N LYS A 40 -1.23 -15.28 9.50
CA LYS A 40 -1.20 -15.31 8.03
C LYS A 40 -1.78 -14.02 7.47
N ILE A 41 -1.25 -13.56 6.35
CA ILE A 41 -1.85 -12.50 5.56
C ILE A 41 -2.77 -13.15 4.53
N ASN A 42 -4.04 -12.78 4.56
CA ASN A 42 -5.06 -13.40 3.72
C ASN A 42 -5.51 -12.49 2.58
N ASN A 43 -5.79 -11.23 2.87
CA ASN A 43 -6.37 -10.30 1.90
C ASN A 43 -5.45 -9.11 1.67
N TYR A 44 -4.67 -9.14 0.60
CA TYR A 44 -3.94 -7.96 0.17
C TYR A 44 -4.93 -6.92 -0.38
N PRO A 45 -4.80 -5.64 0.00
CA PRO A 45 -5.57 -4.59 -0.64
C PRO A 45 -5.14 -4.47 -2.09
N GLN A 46 -6.06 -4.21 -2.99
CA GLN A 46 -5.73 -3.89 -4.38
C GLN A 46 -5.17 -2.47 -4.49
N ILE A 47 -4.03 -2.22 -3.87
CA ILE A 47 -3.30 -0.96 -3.97
C ILE A 47 -2.32 -1.09 -5.14
N VAL A 48 -2.40 -0.17 -6.09
CA VAL A 48 -1.48 -0.05 -7.22
C VAL A 48 -0.57 1.14 -6.97
N PHE A 49 0.72 0.89 -6.76
CA PHE A 49 1.71 1.96 -6.69
C PHE A 49 2.25 2.23 -8.08
N ILE A 50 2.02 3.44 -8.61
CA ILE A 50 2.39 3.80 -9.98
C ILE A 50 3.51 4.81 -9.99
N CYS A 51 4.65 4.43 -10.58
CA CYS A 51 5.85 5.21 -10.78
C CYS A 51 6.05 5.53 -12.27
N GLY A 52 6.64 6.66 -12.61
CA GLY A 52 6.84 7.02 -14.02
C GLY A 52 7.20 8.49 -14.22
N GLY A 53 6.75 9.04 -15.35
CA GLY A 53 6.95 10.43 -15.72
C GLY A 53 6.07 11.42 -14.95
N GLU A 54 6.08 12.63 -15.41
CA GLU A 54 5.39 13.75 -14.77
C GLU A 54 3.86 13.61 -14.82
N ILE A 55 3.19 14.11 -13.79
CA ILE A 55 1.73 14.24 -13.70
C ILE A 55 1.40 15.72 -13.57
N GLU A 56 0.74 16.27 -14.60
CA GLU A 56 0.37 17.69 -14.65
C GLU A 56 -1.08 17.92 -14.24
N GLN A 57 -1.96 16.97 -14.50
CA GLN A 57 -3.40 17.12 -14.29
C GLN A 57 -3.81 16.80 -12.86
N LYS A 58 -4.68 17.65 -12.31
CA LYS A 58 -5.20 17.48 -10.93
C LYS A 58 -6.44 16.61 -10.85
N SER A 59 -7.16 16.44 -11.95
CA SER A 59 -8.34 15.59 -12.07
C SER A 59 -8.23 14.77 -13.34
N TYR A 60 -8.45 13.48 -13.24
CA TYR A 60 -8.33 12.56 -14.35
C TYR A 60 -9.65 12.32 -15.07
N GLU A 61 -10.79 12.42 -14.39
CA GLU A 61 -12.11 12.18 -14.99
C GLU A 61 -12.43 13.16 -16.14
N ASP A 62 -12.07 14.43 -15.97
CA ASP A 62 -12.33 15.52 -16.92
C ASP A 62 -11.06 16.01 -17.64
N ALA A 63 -10.02 15.20 -17.69
CA ALA A 63 -8.76 15.57 -18.32
C ALA A 63 -8.94 15.90 -19.80
N LYS A 64 -8.66 17.15 -20.18
CA LYS A 64 -8.79 17.67 -21.56
C LYS A 64 -7.45 17.96 -22.20
N ALA A 65 -6.40 18.16 -21.42
CA ALA A 65 -5.05 18.42 -21.90
C ALA A 65 -4.37 17.12 -22.37
N ILE A 66 -3.36 17.26 -23.22
CA ILE A 66 -2.52 16.13 -23.63
C ILE A 66 -1.75 15.66 -22.39
N PRO A 67 -1.82 14.37 -22.05
CA PRO A 67 -1.11 13.86 -20.86
C PRO A 67 0.42 13.96 -21.02
N ALA A 68 1.11 14.36 -19.95
CA ALA A 68 2.55 14.61 -19.96
C ALA A 68 3.40 13.32 -20.06
N SER A 69 2.83 12.17 -19.64
CA SER A 69 3.55 10.92 -19.52
C SER A 69 2.65 9.71 -19.80
N LEU A 70 3.25 8.53 -20.01
CA LEU A 70 2.51 7.26 -20.05
C LEU A 70 1.80 7.00 -18.72
N ARG A 71 2.48 7.24 -17.59
CA ARG A 71 1.87 7.12 -16.25
C ARG A 71 0.59 7.94 -16.12
N GLU A 72 0.61 9.19 -16.57
CA GLU A 72 -0.58 10.05 -16.50
C GLU A 72 -1.69 9.54 -17.41
N ARG A 73 -1.38 8.99 -18.59
CA ARG A 73 -2.36 8.37 -19.48
C ARG A 73 -3.03 7.16 -18.84
N ILE A 74 -2.26 6.32 -18.17
CA ILE A 74 -2.77 5.16 -17.42
C ILE A 74 -3.77 5.65 -16.37
N LEU A 75 -3.41 6.64 -15.54
CA LEU A 75 -4.29 7.18 -14.50
C LEU A 75 -5.59 7.77 -15.08
N ILE A 76 -5.51 8.51 -16.18
CA ILE A 76 -6.69 9.05 -16.87
C ILE A 76 -7.60 7.95 -17.42
N SER A 77 -7.03 6.92 -18.05
CA SER A 77 -7.80 5.81 -18.59
C SER A 77 -8.47 5.00 -17.47
N LEU A 78 -7.74 4.71 -16.40
CA LEU A 78 -8.28 4.04 -15.21
C LEU A 78 -9.43 4.85 -14.57
N ALA A 79 -9.31 6.18 -14.47
CA ALA A 79 -10.36 7.02 -13.90
C ALA A 79 -11.65 6.99 -14.73
N ARG A 80 -11.54 6.87 -16.05
CA ARG A 80 -12.69 6.85 -16.98
C ARG A 80 -13.39 5.49 -17.03
N GLU A 81 -12.63 4.41 -17.05
CA GLU A 81 -13.13 3.08 -17.35
C GLU A 81 -13.08 2.10 -16.16
N HIS A 82 -12.17 2.32 -15.21
CA HIS A 82 -11.90 1.46 -14.06
C HIS A 82 -11.74 2.29 -12.78
N SER A 83 -12.73 3.14 -12.47
CA SER A 83 -12.64 4.09 -11.37
C SER A 83 -12.44 3.43 -9.99
N GLU A 84 -12.80 2.16 -9.82
CA GLU A 84 -12.54 1.37 -8.61
C GLU A 84 -11.03 1.05 -8.47
N ILE A 85 -10.31 0.83 -9.57
CA ILE A 85 -8.86 0.61 -9.56
C ILE A 85 -8.15 1.94 -9.36
N GLU A 86 -8.57 3.00 -10.08
CA GLU A 86 -7.97 4.35 -9.94
C GLU A 86 -8.01 4.85 -8.49
N ARG A 87 -9.11 4.66 -7.78
CA ARG A 87 -9.22 5.06 -6.36
C ARG A 87 -8.20 4.39 -5.44
N ASN A 88 -7.69 3.23 -5.85
CA ASN A 88 -6.66 2.48 -5.14
C ASN A 88 -5.25 2.72 -5.72
N CYS A 89 -5.13 3.57 -6.77
CA CYS A 89 -3.85 3.99 -7.28
C CYS A 89 -3.19 4.99 -6.33
N VAL A 90 -1.91 4.79 -6.10
CA VAL A 90 -1.08 5.60 -5.24
C VAL A 90 0.09 6.12 -6.07
N VAL A 91 0.34 7.42 -6.00
CA VAL A 91 1.49 8.08 -6.62
C VAL A 91 2.27 8.82 -5.53
N ALA A 92 3.60 8.75 -5.57
CA ALA A 92 4.45 9.32 -4.52
C ALA A 92 4.21 10.83 -4.31
N GLU A 93 3.91 11.56 -5.37
CA GLU A 93 3.63 13.00 -5.35
C GLU A 93 2.40 13.41 -4.53
N SER A 94 1.46 12.48 -4.32
CA SER A 94 0.25 12.72 -3.50
C SER A 94 0.56 12.94 -2.02
N PHE A 95 1.80 12.72 -1.59
CA PHE A 95 2.20 12.70 -0.19
C PHE A 95 3.20 13.80 0.19
N LYS A 96 3.22 14.91 -0.54
CA LYS A 96 4.16 16.03 -0.30
C LYS A 96 4.17 16.59 1.13
N ASP A 97 3.14 16.28 1.94
CA ASP A 97 3.02 16.71 3.33
C ASP A 97 3.71 15.78 4.36
N TYR A 98 4.29 14.65 3.94
CA TYR A 98 4.92 13.70 4.88
C TYR A 98 6.15 14.28 5.59
N PHE A 99 6.93 15.13 4.91
CA PHE A 99 8.05 15.84 5.52
C PHE A 99 7.59 16.87 6.56
N GLN A 100 6.50 17.59 6.27
CA GLN A 100 6.02 18.65 7.16
C GLN A 100 5.51 18.11 8.50
N LYS A 101 5.01 16.87 8.51
CA LYS A 101 4.45 16.22 9.70
C LYS A 101 5.46 15.33 10.44
N GLY A 102 6.68 15.16 9.92
CA GLY A 102 7.72 14.35 10.54
C GLY A 102 7.42 12.84 10.60
N ASN A 103 6.43 12.37 9.84
CA ASN A 103 6.02 10.95 9.85
C ASN A 103 7.09 10.02 9.24
N TYR A 104 7.84 10.51 8.25
CA TYR A 104 8.91 9.76 7.59
C TYR A 104 10.21 10.55 7.59
N LYS A 105 11.34 9.87 7.69
CA LYS A 105 12.67 10.51 7.65
C LYS A 105 13.05 11.00 6.26
N ASN A 106 12.67 10.24 5.25
CA ASN A 106 12.96 10.52 3.85
C ASN A 106 11.97 9.82 2.92
N LEU A 107 12.06 10.14 1.63
CA LEU A 107 11.19 9.58 0.60
C LEU A 107 11.38 8.06 0.44
N LEU A 108 12.61 7.56 0.53
CA LEU A 108 12.90 6.13 0.36
C LEU A 108 12.21 5.26 1.40
N GLU A 109 12.19 5.68 2.68
CA GLU A 109 11.47 4.97 3.75
C GLU A 109 9.97 4.91 3.44
N PHE A 110 9.41 6.01 2.95
CA PHE A 110 8.02 6.11 2.57
C PHE A 110 7.66 5.23 1.36
N GLU A 111 8.45 5.30 0.28
CA GLU A 111 8.24 4.49 -0.92
C GLU A 111 8.39 3.00 -0.66
N SER A 112 9.35 2.62 0.20
CA SER A 112 9.50 1.24 0.66
C SER A 112 8.23 0.74 1.37
N ASP A 113 7.61 1.58 2.20
CA ASP A 113 6.40 1.20 2.91
C ASP A 113 5.19 1.07 1.99
N ILE A 114 5.03 2.00 1.03
CA ILE A 114 3.98 1.89 0.01
C ILE A 114 4.18 0.61 -0.81
N ALA A 115 5.39 0.35 -1.28
CA ALA A 115 5.70 -0.86 -2.03
C ALA A 115 5.39 -2.14 -1.25
N ASN A 116 5.61 -2.13 0.07
CA ASN A 116 5.29 -3.28 0.92
C ASN A 116 3.78 -3.51 1.09
N ILE A 117 2.94 -2.45 1.14
CA ILE A 117 1.47 -2.61 1.23
C ILE A 117 0.80 -2.79 -0.14
N ALA A 118 1.43 -2.35 -1.23
CA ALA A 118 0.88 -2.49 -2.58
C ALA A 118 0.76 -3.96 -2.98
N SER A 119 -0.29 -4.28 -3.73
CA SER A 119 -0.44 -5.57 -4.41
C SER A 119 0.29 -5.58 -5.76
N LEU A 120 0.38 -4.42 -6.41
CA LEU A 120 1.04 -4.23 -7.70
C LEU A 120 1.86 -2.93 -7.67
N ILE A 121 3.08 -3.00 -8.20
CA ILE A 121 3.95 -1.86 -8.43
C ILE A 121 4.14 -1.73 -9.93
N VAL A 122 3.57 -0.68 -10.52
CA VAL A 122 3.70 -0.35 -11.94
C VAL A 122 4.80 0.68 -12.10
N VAL A 123 5.78 0.41 -12.94
CA VAL A 123 6.85 1.34 -13.25
C VAL A 123 6.91 1.62 -14.75
N CYS A 124 6.65 2.88 -15.16
CA CYS A 124 6.86 3.33 -16.52
C CYS A 124 8.29 3.93 -16.62
N LEU A 125 9.18 3.31 -17.39
CA LEU A 125 10.59 3.75 -17.51
C LEU A 125 10.70 4.96 -18.44
N GLU A 126 10.20 6.11 -18.02
CA GLU A 126 10.13 7.35 -18.83
C GLU A 126 10.79 8.56 -18.18
N SER A 127 11.39 8.39 -16.99
CA SER A 127 12.07 9.46 -16.26
C SER A 127 13.28 8.94 -15.48
N ALA A 128 14.21 9.83 -15.13
CA ALA A 128 15.35 9.48 -14.27
C ALA A 128 14.87 8.98 -12.89
N GLY A 129 13.78 9.54 -12.35
CA GLY A 129 13.16 9.08 -11.10
C GLY A 129 12.69 7.64 -11.20
N SER A 130 11.93 7.31 -12.24
CA SER A 130 11.40 5.95 -12.43
C SER A 130 12.50 4.90 -12.64
N LEU A 131 13.65 5.26 -13.20
CA LEU A 131 14.81 4.38 -13.29
C LEU A 131 15.41 4.08 -11.92
N VAL A 132 15.49 5.09 -11.04
CA VAL A 132 15.97 4.90 -9.66
C VAL A 132 14.99 4.05 -8.86
N GLU A 133 13.68 4.34 -8.92
CA GLU A 133 12.61 3.56 -8.27
C GLU A 133 12.64 2.11 -8.72
N PHE A 134 12.77 1.86 -10.03
CA PHE A 134 12.92 0.53 -10.60
C PHE A 134 14.12 -0.22 -10.01
N GLY A 135 15.30 0.41 -9.95
CA GLY A 135 16.51 -0.18 -9.34
C GLY A 135 16.31 -0.53 -7.86
N ILE A 136 15.61 0.32 -7.11
CA ILE A 136 15.30 0.07 -5.70
C ILE A 136 14.36 -1.13 -5.56
N PHE A 137 13.26 -1.18 -6.32
CA PHE A 137 12.25 -2.23 -6.18
C PHE A 137 12.74 -3.59 -6.67
N THR A 138 13.62 -3.64 -7.67
CA THR A 138 14.24 -4.89 -8.13
C THR A 138 15.28 -5.44 -7.16
N SER A 139 15.89 -4.59 -6.33
CA SER A 139 16.89 -5.01 -5.34
C SER A 139 16.30 -5.74 -4.12
N HIS A 140 14.98 -5.76 -3.95
CA HIS A 140 14.32 -6.35 -2.79
C HIS A 140 13.37 -7.48 -3.19
N GLU A 141 13.59 -8.68 -2.63
CA GLU A 141 12.80 -9.88 -2.91
C GLU A 141 11.27 -9.69 -2.70
N LYS A 142 10.88 -8.83 -1.76
CA LYS A 142 9.46 -8.59 -1.44
C LYS A 142 8.76 -7.71 -2.46
N THR A 143 9.48 -6.81 -3.13
CA THR A 143 8.92 -5.86 -4.08
C THR A 143 9.03 -6.35 -5.52
N ILE A 144 10.10 -7.06 -5.86
CA ILE A 144 10.34 -7.55 -7.22
C ILE A 144 9.20 -8.45 -7.74
N LYS A 145 8.60 -9.26 -6.87
CA LYS A 145 7.48 -10.15 -7.19
C LYS A 145 6.17 -9.40 -7.54
N LYS A 146 6.08 -8.13 -7.15
CA LYS A 146 4.93 -7.26 -7.37
C LYS A 146 5.13 -6.28 -8.53
N LEU A 147 6.33 -6.28 -9.16
CA LEU A 147 6.66 -5.36 -10.23
C LEU A 147 6.00 -5.76 -11.55
N GLN A 148 5.50 -4.76 -12.26
CA GLN A 148 5.18 -4.77 -13.67
C GLN A 148 5.79 -3.52 -14.31
N VAL A 149 6.66 -3.69 -15.29
CA VAL A 149 7.48 -2.61 -15.83
C VAL A 149 7.14 -2.38 -17.28
N PHE A 150 6.74 -1.18 -17.62
CA PHE A 150 6.55 -0.74 -19.00
C PHE A 150 7.83 -0.06 -19.50
N VAL A 151 8.37 -0.60 -20.58
CA VAL A 151 9.66 -0.20 -21.15
C VAL A 151 9.44 0.43 -22.52
N PRO A 152 10.01 1.63 -22.80
CA PRO A 152 9.97 2.20 -24.14
C PRO A 152 10.58 1.25 -25.18
N GLN A 153 9.89 1.03 -26.29
CA GLN A 153 10.35 0.15 -27.36
C GLN A 153 11.72 0.58 -27.91
N GLU A 154 11.95 1.88 -28.02
CA GLU A 154 13.24 2.41 -28.48
C GLU A 154 14.38 2.09 -27.51
N PHE A 155 14.07 2.07 -26.21
CA PHE A 155 15.05 1.74 -25.17
C PHE A 155 15.40 0.25 -25.15
N TYR A 156 14.40 -0.61 -25.40
CA TYR A 156 14.58 -2.06 -25.40
C TYR A 156 15.23 -2.57 -26.70
N ASN A 157 14.89 -1.97 -27.85
CA ASN A 157 15.33 -2.40 -29.19
C ASN A 157 16.61 -1.73 -29.68
N ASN A 158 17.28 -0.86 -28.93
CA ASN A 158 18.56 -0.24 -29.31
C ASN A 158 19.68 -1.28 -29.37
N VAL A 159 19.54 -2.22 -30.31
CA VAL A 159 20.42 -3.38 -30.57
C VAL A 159 21.62 -3.02 -31.47
N HIS A 160 21.82 -1.74 -31.79
CA HIS A 160 22.87 -1.32 -32.74
C HIS A 160 24.26 -1.12 -32.12
N ASP A 161 24.35 -1.10 -30.79
CA ASP A 161 25.65 -1.15 -30.10
C ASP A 161 25.83 -2.53 -29.47
N GLU A 162 26.97 -3.15 -29.72
CA GLU A 162 27.41 -4.49 -29.24
C GLU A 162 27.43 -4.60 -27.68
N GLN A 163 26.90 -3.61 -26.98
CA GLN A 163 26.81 -3.58 -25.52
C GLN A 163 25.35 -3.36 -25.11
N ASP A 164 24.69 -4.45 -24.75
CA ASP A 164 23.40 -4.38 -24.03
C ASP A 164 23.54 -3.50 -22.77
N SER A 165 22.58 -2.64 -22.54
CA SER A 165 22.64 -1.71 -21.42
C SER A 165 22.60 -2.46 -20.08
N PHE A 166 23.24 -1.91 -19.05
CA PHE A 166 23.21 -2.47 -17.67
C PHE A 166 21.79 -2.76 -17.19
N ILE A 167 20.82 -1.92 -17.55
CA ILE A 167 19.40 -2.09 -17.15
C ILE A 167 18.79 -3.32 -17.80
N LYS A 168 19.11 -3.59 -19.08
CA LYS A 168 18.60 -4.74 -19.81
C LYS A 168 19.22 -6.04 -19.30
N LEU A 169 20.54 -6.08 -19.16
CA LEU A 169 21.28 -7.27 -18.70
C LEU A 169 21.14 -7.55 -17.21
N GLY A 170 20.80 -6.55 -16.43
CA GLY A 170 20.63 -6.66 -14.98
C GLY A 170 19.14 -6.75 -14.59
N PRO A 171 18.55 -5.66 -14.12
CA PRO A 171 17.22 -5.71 -13.47
C PRO A 171 16.07 -6.13 -14.39
N LEU A 172 16.09 -5.83 -15.71
CA LEU A 172 15.05 -6.32 -16.63
C LEU A 172 15.18 -7.82 -16.85
N ALA A 173 16.39 -8.33 -17.11
CA ALA A 173 16.63 -9.76 -17.28
C ALA A 173 16.27 -10.57 -16.03
N GLU A 174 16.52 -10.04 -14.84
CA GLU A 174 16.10 -10.66 -13.58
C GLU A 174 14.57 -10.79 -13.51
N LEU A 175 13.84 -9.70 -13.80
CA LEU A 175 12.38 -9.72 -13.83
C LEU A 175 11.81 -10.69 -14.88
N GLU A 176 12.34 -10.70 -16.09
CA GLU A 176 11.92 -11.60 -17.17
C GLU A 176 12.16 -13.07 -16.79
N SER A 177 13.25 -13.36 -16.06
CA SER A 177 13.54 -14.71 -15.58
C SER A 177 12.55 -15.19 -14.50
N MET A 178 11.94 -14.27 -13.77
CA MET A 178 10.98 -14.59 -12.72
C MET A 178 9.56 -14.74 -13.24
N ARG A 179 9.20 -13.96 -14.26
CA ARG A 179 7.83 -13.92 -14.79
C ARG A 179 7.76 -13.25 -16.16
N ASP A 180 7.16 -13.95 -17.13
CA ASP A 180 7.08 -13.53 -18.53
C ASP A 180 6.32 -12.20 -18.74
N ASP A 181 5.34 -11.87 -17.85
CA ASP A 181 4.51 -10.67 -17.91
C ASP A 181 5.00 -9.52 -17.03
N ALA A 182 6.21 -9.62 -16.45
CA ALA A 182 6.76 -8.59 -15.59
C ALA A 182 7.38 -7.42 -16.37
N VAL A 183 7.86 -7.66 -17.58
CA VAL A 183 8.47 -6.65 -18.46
C VAL A 183 7.65 -6.56 -19.75
N LEU A 184 7.06 -5.40 -19.99
CA LEU A 184 6.17 -5.14 -21.11
C LEU A 184 6.73 -4.01 -21.96
N VAL A 185 6.97 -4.29 -23.24
CA VAL A 185 7.62 -3.36 -24.17
C VAL A 185 6.59 -2.74 -25.10
N TYR A 186 6.45 -1.40 -25.03
CA TYR A 186 5.52 -0.64 -25.84
C TYR A 186 6.20 0.57 -26.50
N PRO A 187 5.73 1.02 -27.69
CA PRO A 187 6.10 2.33 -28.18
C PRO A 187 5.48 3.38 -27.24
N PHE A 188 6.31 4.18 -26.56
CA PHE A 188 5.78 5.16 -25.62
C PHE A 188 5.07 6.31 -26.36
N PRO A 189 4.05 6.92 -25.76
CA PRO A 189 3.21 7.90 -26.43
C PRO A 189 4.00 9.15 -26.81
N ASN A 190 3.73 9.67 -28.00
CA ASN A 190 4.22 10.99 -28.39
C ASN A 190 3.57 12.05 -27.50
N LYS A 191 4.41 12.93 -26.92
CA LYS A 191 3.98 14.00 -26.02
C LYS A 191 3.05 15.04 -26.66
N ASP A 192 3.06 15.13 -28.01
CA ASP A 192 2.23 16.08 -28.75
C ASP A 192 0.88 15.49 -29.20
N LYS A 193 0.62 14.22 -28.94
CA LYS A 193 -0.61 13.53 -29.37
C LYS A 193 -1.51 13.20 -28.17
N LEU A 194 -2.78 13.52 -28.28
CA LEU A 194 -3.79 13.13 -27.30
C LEU A 194 -4.07 11.62 -27.34
N LEU A 195 -4.22 11.06 -28.53
CA LEU A 195 -4.52 9.64 -28.72
C LEU A 195 -3.26 8.79 -28.62
N TYR A 196 -3.40 7.65 -27.97
CA TYR A 196 -2.39 6.62 -27.83
C TYR A 196 -3.06 5.25 -27.97
N GLU A 197 -2.72 4.54 -29.04
CA GLU A 197 -3.44 3.33 -29.50
C GLU A 197 -3.26 2.15 -28.53
N ASP A 198 -2.10 2.04 -27.85
CA ASP A 198 -1.79 0.92 -26.97
C ASP A 198 -2.36 1.06 -25.54
N ILE A 199 -3.05 2.15 -25.22
CA ILE A 199 -3.50 2.41 -23.85
C ILE A 199 -4.43 1.32 -23.32
N ASP A 200 -5.37 0.84 -24.14
CA ASP A 200 -6.35 -0.17 -23.72
C ASP A 200 -5.68 -1.51 -23.44
N VAL A 201 -4.63 -1.84 -24.20
CA VAL A 201 -3.84 -3.06 -23.99
C VAL A 201 -3.07 -2.96 -22.68
N ILE A 202 -2.42 -1.81 -22.41
CA ILE A 202 -1.72 -1.54 -21.17
C ILE A 202 -2.65 -1.61 -19.96
N ILE A 203 -3.86 -1.08 -20.06
CA ILE A 203 -4.88 -1.19 -18.99
C ILE A 203 -5.29 -2.66 -18.82
N GLY A 204 -5.42 -3.40 -19.92
CA GLY A 204 -5.67 -4.84 -19.90
C GLY A 204 -4.60 -5.61 -19.13
N ASP A 205 -3.33 -5.32 -19.36
CA ASP A 205 -2.20 -5.96 -18.66
C ASP A 205 -2.23 -5.66 -17.15
N ILE A 206 -2.49 -4.40 -16.76
CA ILE A 206 -2.60 -4.00 -15.35
C ILE A 206 -3.79 -4.71 -14.67
N THR A 207 -4.95 -4.74 -15.34
CA THR A 207 -6.16 -5.35 -14.77
C THR A 207 -6.05 -6.86 -14.69
N ALA A 208 -5.44 -7.51 -15.69
CA ALA A 208 -5.15 -8.93 -15.66
C ALA A 208 -4.26 -9.29 -14.45
N ARG A 209 -3.20 -8.51 -14.24
CA ARG A 209 -2.29 -8.70 -13.11
C ARG A 209 -2.94 -8.52 -11.75
N LEU A 210 -3.85 -7.53 -11.61
CA LEU A 210 -4.60 -7.30 -10.38
C LEU A 210 -5.66 -8.38 -10.09
N SER A 211 -6.12 -9.08 -11.12
CA SER A 211 -7.11 -10.15 -10.99
C SER A 211 -6.52 -11.48 -10.53
N GLU A 212 -5.19 -11.61 -10.51
CA GLU A 212 -4.54 -12.82 -10.02
C GLU A 212 -4.79 -12.99 -8.51
N GLU A 213 -5.12 -14.22 -8.12
CA GLU A 213 -5.32 -14.54 -6.70
C GLU A 213 -3.99 -14.47 -5.95
N HIS A 214 -3.96 -13.69 -4.89
CA HIS A 214 -2.83 -13.68 -3.98
C HIS A 214 -2.94 -14.83 -2.99
N ALA A 215 -1.98 -15.75 -3.04
CA ALA A 215 -1.89 -16.82 -2.06
C ALA A 215 -1.71 -16.25 -0.64
N GLN A 216 -2.31 -16.93 0.33
CA GLN A 216 -2.08 -16.62 1.74
C GLN A 216 -0.58 -16.76 2.07
N THR A 217 -0.01 -15.77 2.76
CA THR A 217 1.40 -15.73 3.12
C THR A 217 1.60 -15.68 4.63
N ASP A 218 2.75 -16.15 5.11
CA ASP A 218 3.11 -16.05 6.52
C ASP A 218 3.32 -14.58 6.91
N PHE A 219 2.87 -14.23 8.12
CA PHE A 219 3.14 -12.91 8.69
C PHE A 219 4.63 -12.75 9.00
N ASP A 220 5.23 -11.73 8.42
CA ASP A 220 6.62 -11.35 8.69
C ASP A 220 6.65 -10.02 9.47
N ARG A 221 7.11 -10.09 10.73
CA ARG A 221 7.27 -8.90 11.60
C ARG A 221 8.30 -7.88 11.11
N ASN A 222 9.13 -8.24 10.13
CA ASN A 222 10.08 -7.34 9.49
C ASN A 222 9.53 -6.73 8.19
N ASN A 223 8.32 -7.10 7.79
CA ASN A 223 7.64 -6.51 6.64
C ASN A 223 6.73 -5.38 7.12
N SER A 224 7.03 -4.16 6.73
CA SER A 224 6.24 -2.97 7.12
C SER A 224 4.79 -3.02 6.60
N GLY A 225 4.54 -3.66 5.45
CA GLY A 225 3.20 -3.88 4.95
C GLY A 225 2.39 -4.82 5.85
N HIS A 226 2.99 -5.92 6.31
CA HIS A 226 2.34 -6.83 7.26
C HIS A 226 2.05 -6.16 8.60
N LEU A 227 2.97 -5.30 9.07
CA LEU A 227 2.76 -4.49 10.27
C LEU A 227 1.65 -3.44 10.08
N ALA A 228 1.57 -2.81 8.92
CA ALA A 228 0.47 -1.91 8.59
C ALA A 228 -0.88 -2.64 8.57
N PHE A 229 -0.94 -3.86 8.01
CA PHE A 229 -2.15 -4.68 8.04
C PHE A 229 -2.54 -5.09 9.46
N LEU A 230 -1.57 -5.40 10.31
CA LEU A 230 -1.83 -5.67 11.72
C LEU A 230 -2.43 -4.44 12.42
N ILE A 231 -1.85 -3.26 12.23
CA ILE A 231 -2.39 -2.02 12.79
C ILE A 231 -3.81 -1.76 12.27
N HIS A 232 -4.07 -1.96 10.98
CA HIS A 232 -5.41 -1.82 10.41
C HIS A 232 -6.41 -2.75 11.08
N ASP A 233 -6.07 -4.02 11.29
CA ASP A 233 -6.97 -5.01 11.88
C ASP A 233 -7.18 -4.78 13.38
N LEU A 234 -6.15 -4.32 14.12
CA LEU A 234 -6.31 -3.88 15.50
C LEU A 234 -7.28 -2.67 15.61
N ILE A 235 -7.16 -1.70 14.67
CA ILE A 235 -8.13 -0.59 14.58
C ILE A 235 -9.53 -1.14 14.28
N SER A 236 -9.65 -2.11 13.36
CA SER A 236 -10.95 -2.70 13.01
C SER A 236 -11.60 -3.48 14.15
N LEU A 237 -10.80 -4.09 15.02
CA LEU A 237 -11.28 -4.81 16.20
C LEU A 237 -11.71 -3.88 17.33
N ALA A 238 -11.00 -2.78 17.55
CA ALA A 238 -11.15 -1.96 18.77
C ALA A 238 -11.62 -0.52 18.52
N TYR A 239 -12.10 -0.19 17.31
CA TYR A 239 -12.52 1.18 17.00
C TYR A 239 -13.74 1.64 17.84
N PRO A 240 -13.78 2.91 18.23
CA PRO A 240 -12.77 3.96 18.06
C PRO A 240 -11.57 3.74 19.00
N ILE A 241 -10.35 3.79 18.46
CA ILE A 241 -9.11 3.50 19.20
C ILE A 241 -8.11 4.65 19.08
N LYS A 242 -7.30 4.87 20.11
CA LYS A 242 -6.23 5.88 20.13
C LYS A 242 -4.88 5.26 19.79
N ILE A 243 -3.91 6.07 19.36
CA ILE A 243 -2.56 5.59 19.05
C ILE A 243 -1.90 4.87 20.25
N PRO A 244 -1.91 5.39 21.48
CA PRO A 244 -1.34 4.69 22.64
C PRO A 244 -1.98 3.31 22.91
N GLU A 245 -3.28 3.16 22.62
CA GLU A 245 -3.98 1.88 22.77
C GLU A 245 -3.52 0.85 21.71
N ILE A 246 -3.20 1.31 20.48
CA ILE A 246 -2.60 0.47 19.44
C ILE A 246 -1.20 0.01 19.86
N GLU A 247 -0.39 0.91 20.42
CA GLU A 247 0.94 0.59 20.94
C GLU A 247 0.87 -0.51 22.00
N LEU A 248 -0.10 -0.40 22.90
CA LEU A 248 -0.32 -1.40 23.94
C LEU A 248 -0.72 -2.76 23.34
N CYS A 249 -1.63 -2.79 22.38
CA CYS A 249 -1.99 -4.02 21.66
C CYS A 249 -0.79 -4.69 20.98
N ILE A 250 0.05 -3.90 20.31
CA ILE A 250 1.26 -4.38 19.62
C ILE A 250 2.27 -4.96 20.65
N LYS A 251 2.42 -4.29 21.80
CA LYS A 251 3.27 -4.75 22.89
C LYS A 251 2.75 -6.06 23.50
N GLN A 252 1.44 -6.23 23.67
CA GLN A 252 0.84 -7.48 24.15
C GLN A 252 1.09 -8.65 23.19
N LEU A 253 1.15 -8.39 21.88
CA LEU A 253 1.55 -9.39 20.88
C LEU A 253 3.05 -9.73 20.90
N GLY A 254 3.86 -9.05 21.73
CA GLY A 254 5.31 -9.27 21.79
C GLY A 254 6.07 -8.76 20.57
N ILE A 255 5.51 -7.77 19.85
CA ILE A 255 6.16 -7.12 18.69
C ILE A 255 6.86 -5.86 19.19
N ASN A 256 8.12 -5.99 19.62
CA ASN A 256 8.91 -4.90 20.21
C ASN A 256 9.69 -4.08 19.16
N SER A 257 9.57 -4.42 17.88
CA SER A 257 10.29 -3.74 16.78
C SER A 257 9.63 -2.44 16.30
N LEU A 258 8.39 -2.15 16.76
CA LEU A 258 7.63 -0.96 16.42
C LEU A 258 7.72 0.06 17.56
N ASP A 259 8.43 1.15 17.33
CA ASP A 259 8.39 2.34 18.18
C ASP A 259 7.20 3.25 17.82
N GLU A 260 6.90 4.23 18.68
CA GLU A 260 5.81 5.20 18.50
C GLU A 260 5.90 5.93 17.14
N ARG A 261 7.11 6.33 16.73
CA ARG A 261 7.34 6.98 15.43
C ARG A 261 6.94 6.05 14.28
N ARG A 262 7.33 4.78 14.35
CA ARG A 262 7.06 3.82 13.30
C ARG A 262 5.56 3.49 13.19
N ILE A 263 4.89 3.37 14.31
CA ILE A 263 3.43 3.21 14.38
C ILE A 263 2.74 4.43 13.75
N SER A 264 3.16 5.64 14.10
CA SER A 264 2.64 6.88 13.52
C SER A 264 2.87 6.97 12.00
N SER A 265 4.02 6.50 11.50
CA SER A 265 4.31 6.42 10.06
C SER A 265 3.34 5.50 9.34
N LEU A 266 3.10 4.29 9.86
CA LEU A 266 2.20 3.32 9.26
C LEU A 266 0.72 3.76 9.35
N ILE A 267 0.32 4.43 10.43
CA ILE A 267 -1.01 5.06 10.56
C ILE A 267 -1.19 6.16 9.51
N TYR A 268 -0.18 7.01 9.32
CA TYR A 268 -0.20 8.02 8.26
C TYR A 268 -0.38 7.39 6.87
N LEU A 269 0.36 6.31 6.59
CA LEU A 269 0.26 5.57 5.34
C LEU A 269 -1.16 4.99 5.15
N LEU A 270 -1.70 4.29 6.14
CA LEU A 270 -3.05 3.72 6.12
C LEU A 270 -4.15 4.80 5.93
N LYS A 271 -3.97 5.97 6.53
CA LYS A 271 -4.87 7.11 6.32
C LYS A 271 -4.81 7.63 4.88
N LYS A 272 -3.60 7.80 4.36
CA LYS A 272 -3.39 8.32 3.00
C LYS A 272 -3.87 7.36 1.92
N THR A 273 -3.75 6.06 2.15
CA THR A 273 -4.28 5.01 1.27
C THR A 273 -5.75 4.69 1.52
N ARG A 274 -6.45 5.53 2.29
CA ARG A 274 -7.91 5.42 2.57
C ARG A 274 -8.35 4.10 3.19
N HIS A 275 -7.49 3.52 4.04
CA HIS A 275 -7.85 2.33 4.81
C HIS A 275 -8.47 2.69 6.16
N ILE A 276 -8.04 3.79 6.75
CA ILE A 276 -8.52 4.28 8.04
C ILE A 276 -8.91 5.76 7.96
N GLY A 277 -9.84 6.16 8.83
CA GLY A 277 -10.16 7.54 9.14
C GLY A 277 -9.63 7.94 10.50
N ILE A 278 -9.43 9.24 10.70
CA ILE A 278 -9.07 9.83 11.99
C ILE A 278 -10.05 10.96 12.27
N GLU A 279 -10.69 10.91 13.44
CA GLU A 279 -11.62 11.95 13.90
C GLU A 279 -11.13 12.50 15.23
N LYS A 280 -11.17 13.82 15.37
CA LYS A 280 -10.74 14.50 16.58
C LYS A 280 -11.93 14.77 17.48
N TYR A 281 -11.91 14.22 18.70
CA TYR A 281 -12.90 14.49 19.74
C TYR A 281 -12.23 14.93 21.02
N SER A 282 -12.67 16.06 21.58
CA SER A 282 -12.15 16.64 22.84
C SER A 282 -10.61 16.77 22.86
N GLY A 283 -10.00 17.10 21.70
CA GLY A 283 -8.53 17.25 21.58
C GLY A 283 -7.77 15.95 21.32
N THR A 284 -8.43 14.79 21.36
CA THR A 284 -7.84 13.47 21.14
C THR A 284 -8.22 12.92 19.78
N ASP A 285 -7.26 12.33 19.06
CA ASP A 285 -7.46 11.68 17.78
C ASP A 285 -7.92 10.23 17.98
N TYR A 286 -9.03 9.87 17.34
CA TYR A 286 -9.60 8.53 17.33
C TYR A 286 -9.54 7.95 15.93
N LEU A 287 -9.07 6.71 15.83
CA LEU A 287 -8.93 6.00 14.57
C LEU A 287 -10.09 5.02 14.38
N TYR A 288 -10.50 4.86 13.13
CA TYR A 288 -11.55 3.92 12.74
C TYR A 288 -11.30 3.38 11.32
N PRO A 289 -11.73 2.15 11.00
CA PRO A 289 -11.56 1.59 9.67
C PRO A 289 -12.59 2.21 8.71
N LEU A 290 -12.20 2.51 7.48
CA LEU A 290 -13.11 2.97 6.43
C LEU A 290 -13.86 1.81 5.77
N ASN A 291 -13.32 0.59 5.83
CA ASN A 291 -13.97 -0.63 5.39
C ASN A 291 -13.88 -1.71 6.46
N HIS A 292 -15.00 -1.97 7.14
CA HIS A 292 -15.10 -2.93 8.25
C HIS A 292 -15.09 -4.41 7.82
N LYS A 293 -15.20 -4.70 6.52
CA LYS A 293 -15.35 -6.08 6.03
C LYS A 293 -14.02 -6.74 5.66
N LEU A 294 -12.93 -6.00 5.71
CA LEU A 294 -11.63 -6.47 5.26
C LEU A 294 -10.74 -6.81 6.46
N ASN A 295 -10.81 -8.04 6.93
CA ASN A 295 -9.80 -8.59 7.81
C ASN A 295 -8.64 -9.09 6.96
N ARG A 296 -7.45 -8.58 7.22
CA ARG A 296 -6.24 -8.89 6.45
C ARG A 296 -5.41 -9.95 7.09
N ILE A 297 -5.53 -10.08 8.41
CA ILE A 297 -4.77 -11.04 9.21
C ILE A 297 -5.66 -12.15 9.72
N VAL A 298 -5.22 -13.38 9.50
CA VAL A 298 -5.72 -14.56 10.20
C VAL A 298 -4.79 -14.78 11.40
N PHE A 299 -5.29 -14.53 12.61
CA PHE A 299 -4.51 -14.55 13.84
C PHE A 299 -4.06 -15.95 14.30
N GLY A 300 -4.52 -17.02 13.64
CA GLY A 300 -4.10 -18.38 13.95
C GLY A 300 -4.61 -18.91 15.29
N LYS A 301 -3.92 -19.92 15.82
CA LYS A 301 -4.28 -20.55 17.10
C LYS A 301 -3.59 -19.82 18.25
N SER A 302 -4.28 -19.73 19.41
CA SER A 302 -3.68 -19.28 20.64
C SER A 302 -2.69 -20.31 21.21
N ARG A 303 -1.80 -19.88 22.13
CA ARG A 303 -0.87 -20.75 22.87
C ARG A 303 -1.56 -21.93 23.54
N GLU A 304 -2.81 -21.78 23.92
CA GLU A 304 -3.61 -22.81 24.60
C GLU A 304 -4.37 -23.74 23.61
N GLY A 305 -4.09 -23.66 22.32
CA GLY A 305 -4.69 -24.54 21.30
C GLY A 305 -6.16 -24.26 20.98
N ALA A 306 -6.77 -23.26 21.58
CA ALA A 306 -8.14 -22.87 21.29
C ALA A 306 -8.22 -22.09 19.96
N ASN A 307 -9.04 -22.58 19.02
CA ASN A 307 -9.45 -21.82 17.85
C ASN A 307 -10.40 -20.71 18.31
N LYS A 308 -9.89 -19.53 18.66
CA LYS A 308 -10.72 -18.34 18.78
C LYS A 308 -10.60 -17.61 17.46
N SER A 309 -11.55 -17.82 16.55
CA SER A 309 -11.85 -16.86 15.50
C SER A 309 -12.30 -15.59 16.21
N LEU A 310 -11.46 -14.58 16.25
CA LEU A 310 -11.89 -13.23 16.57
C LEU A 310 -12.77 -12.77 15.38
N ILE A 311 -14.05 -12.78 15.60
CA ILE A 311 -15.09 -12.35 14.64
C ILE A 311 -15.02 -10.85 14.41
#